data_5945c7b0dbac3e1998d713223f088868
#
_entry.id   5945c7b0dbac3e1998d713223f088868
#
_cell.length_a   1.000
_cell.length_b   1.000
_cell.length_c   1.000
_cell.angle_alpha   90.00
_cell.angle_beta   90.00
_cell.angle_gamma   90.00
#
_symmetry.space_group_name_H-M   'P 1'
#
loop_
_entity.id
_entity.type
_entity.pdbx_description
1 polymer ?
#
loop_
_entity_poly.entity_id
_entity_poly.type
_entity_poly.pdbx_seq_one_letter_code
_entity_poly.pdbx_strand_id
1 'polypeptide(L)'
;MTPRLILRPSRLLLGIVLMSLPALAACGNTEVNHVEPATKADSQAKPIAVSTVRAEERLLSEGLDVTGTLMADAKTDVASELDGRIVKIPVERGSIVTEGALLAQLDDRDAVNALHEAEAIEAQTRERLGLAADEAFDPLKTPDVLQARAALDRAETDYRRYAQLLDEGAISRSEHDFKRADFLSAKAVYETTLNQMRNLYQQLQAQKVRVTMMHKALQDTVIRAPFSGLISEKYANVGSYAKKGEKLLTLVRVDPLRIELTIPEVAVAAIRKGQKVSFAVQSVPDRQFLGTIAYVGPALRADSRALVVEAIVPNGNGLLQPGLFATARIELPASRRALVVPSTAVWTDAGVPKLYVARGDRAELRIVQLGRELGDVLEVARGLSAGERVVTKPTLGLTDGAAIAETR
;
A
#
# COMPACT_ATOMS: atom_id res chain seq x y z
N MET A 1 -6.36 49.14 11.94
CA MET A 1 -7.48 49.73 12.71
C MET A 1 -7.96 48.68 13.69
N THR A 2 -7.56 48.81 14.92
CA THR A 2 -8.05 48.08 16.10
C THR A 2 -9.40 48.64 16.52
N PRO A 3 -10.24 47.94 17.35
CA PRO A 3 -9.89 47.94 18.78
C PRO A 3 -10.13 46.60 19.52
N ARG A 4 -9.31 46.50 20.57
CA ARG A 4 -9.34 45.65 21.75
C ARG A 4 -10.65 45.85 22.54
N LEU A 5 -11.15 44.77 23.16
CA LEU A 5 -11.94 44.91 24.39
C LEU A 5 -11.44 43.89 25.43
N ILE A 6 -10.98 44.48 26.50
CA ILE A 6 -10.51 43.88 27.75
C ILE A 6 -11.72 43.86 28.68
N LEU A 7 -11.99 42.77 29.39
CA LEU A 7 -12.72 42.84 30.67
C LEU A 7 -12.13 41.82 31.66
N ARG A 8 -11.83 42.35 32.81
CA ARG A 8 -11.19 41.78 34.00
C ARG A 8 -12.25 41.28 35.03
N PRO A 9 -11.81 40.75 36.19
CA PRO A 9 -12.46 39.66 36.92
C PRO A 9 -13.26 40.11 38.13
N SER A 10 -14.09 39.23 38.69
CA SER A 10 -14.79 39.44 39.98
C SER A 10 -14.34 38.39 40.99
N ARG A 11 -13.68 38.87 42.04
CA ARG A 11 -13.46 38.24 43.33
C ARG A 11 -14.69 38.47 44.23
N LEU A 12 -15.09 37.48 45.04
CA LEU A 12 -15.78 37.64 46.35
C LEU A 12 -15.52 36.34 47.11
N LEU A 13 -14.70 36.30 48.14
CA LEU A 13 -14.87 36.63 49.57
C LEU A 13 -15.94 35.75 50.25
N LEU A 14 -15.40 34.77 51.05
CA LEU A 14 -15.25 34.80 52.54
C LEU A 14 -16.54 34.54 53.31
N GLY A 15 -16.56 33.47 54.09
CA GLY A 15 -17.59 33.20 55.07
C GLY A 15 -17.16 32.07 56.03
N ILE A 16 -16.33 32.41 57.00
CA ILE A 16 -15.99 31.61 58.18
C ILE A 16 -17.16 31.73 59.14
N VAL A 17 -17.73 30.59 59.63
CA VAL A 17 -18.51 30.59 60.87
C VAL A 17 -17.99 29.47 61.75
N LEU A 18 -17.40 29.89 62.81
CA LEU A 18 -16.95 29.18 63.99
C LEU A 18 -18.11 29.18 64.99
N MET A 19 -18.57 28.05 65.55
CA MET A 19 -19.40 28.04 66.77
C MET A 19 -19.23 26.75 67.59
N SER A 20 -18.64 26.95 68.69
CA SER A 20 -18.41 26.37 70.03
C SER A 20 -19.35 25.27 70.53
N LEU A 21 -18.68 24.37 71.32
CA LEU A 21 -19.17 23.44 72.36
C LEU A 21 -20.13 24.10 73.35
N PRO A 22 -20.94 23.28 74.09
CA PRO A 22 -20.44 22.82 75.37
C PRO A 22 -20.75 21.35 75.76
N ALA A 23 -19.92 20.89 76.66
CA ALA A 23 -20.00 19.62 77.42
C ALA A 23 -21.10 19.62 78.44
N LEU A 24 -21.71 18.43 78.68
CA LEU A 24 -22.36 18.10 79.94
C LEU A 24 -22.05 16.66 80.31
N ALA A 25 -21.43 16.53 81.47
CA ALA A 25 -21.16 15.28 82.16
C ALA A 25 -22.40 14.82 82.90
N ALA A 26 -22.68 13.49 82.86
CA ALA A 26 -23.50 12.86 83.85
C ALA A 26 -22.93 11.46 84.13
N CYS A 27 -22.47 11.28 85.34
CA CYS A 27 -22.10 10.03 85.96
C CYS A 27 -23.32 9.13 86.17
N GLY A 28 -23.20 7.79 85.92
CA GLY A 28 -24.11 6.79 86.28
C GLY A 28 -23.37 5.45 86.44
N ASN A 29 -23.10 5.07 87.67
CA ASN A 29 -22.54 3.80 88.11
C ASN A 29 -23.52 2.70 87.86
N THR A 30 -23.11 1.57 87.24
CA THR A 30 -23.76 0.23 87.50
C THR A 30 -22.81 -0.90 87.16
N GLU A 31 -22.54 -1.62 88.13
CA GLU A 31 -22.08 -2.99 88.37
C GLU A 31 -21.46 -3.85 87.30
N VAL A 32 -20.28 -4.34 87.63
CA VAL A 32 -19.47 -5.35 86.98
C VAL A 32 -20.18 -6.73 87.18
N ASN A 33 -20.65 -7.30 86.09
CA ASN A 33 -20.96 -8.73 86.03
C ASN A 33 -19.83 -9.47 85.32
N HIS A 34 -19.08 -10.24 86.08
CA HIS A 34 -18.17 -11.27 85.61
C HIS A 34 -18.89 -12.27 84.74
N VAL A 35 -18.64 -12.35 83.45
CA VAL A 35 -18.95 -13.47 82.61
C VAL A 35 -17.66 -14.23 82.32
N GLU A 36 -17.61 -15.49 82.75
CA GLU A 36 -16.53 -16.44 82.44
C GLU A 36 -16.23 -16.57 80.99
N PRO A 37 -14.96 -16.85 80.61
CA PRO A 37 -14.60 -17.06 79.19
C PRO A 37 -15.25 -18.34 78.66
N ALA A 38 -16.21 -18.19 77.74
CA ALA A 38 -16.79 -19.31 77.02
C ALA A 38 -15.66 -20.03 76.24
N THR A 39 -15.48 -21.26 76.60
CA THR A 39 -14.67 -22.28 75.92
C THR A 39 -14.92 -22.21 74.40
N LYS A 40 -13.90 -22.07 73.61
CA LYS A 40 -13.97 -22.25 72.17
C LYS A 40 -14.51 -23.63 71.86
N ALA A 41 -15.76 -23.70 71.48
CA ALA A 41 -16.30 -24.88 70.82
C ALA A 41 -15.61 -25.02 69.48
N ASP A 42 -14.73 -25.99 69.38
CA ASP A 42 -14.13 -26.48 68.15
C ASP A 42 -15.27 -27.20 67.34
N SER A 43 -16.03 -26.37 66.62
CA SER A 43 -17.00 -26.86 65.66
C SER A 43 -16.24 -27.54 64.53
N GLN A 44 -16.10 -28.84 64.56
CA GLN A 44 -15.70 -29.68 63.47
C GLN A 44 -16.75 -29.53 62.34
N ALA A 45 -16.70 -28.41 61.60
CA ALA A 45 -17.47 -28.25 60.37
C ALA A 45 -17.01 -29.33 59.39
N LYS A 46 -17.96 -30.19 59.00
CA LYS A 46 -17.71 -31.25 58.00
C LYS A 46 -17.00 -30.60 56.74
N PRO A 47 -15.87 -31.15 56.34
CA PRO A 47 -15.14 -30.57 55.21
C PRO A 47 -16.02 -30.48 53.96
N ILE A 48 -16.04 -29.33 53.32
CA ILE A 48 -16.78 -29.11 52.07
C ILE A 48 -15.97 -29.71 50.91
N ALA A 49 -16.59 -30.62 50.16
CA ALA A 49 -15.96 -31.22 48.99
C ALA A 49 -15.83 -30.17 47.89
N VAL A 50 -14.60 -29.90 47.42
CA VAL A 50 -14.30 -28.92 46.36
C VAL A 50 -13.38 -29.52 45.30
N SER A 51 -13.59 -29.16 44.07
CA SER A 51 -12.64 -29.43 43.00
C SER A 51 -11.66 -28.29 42.89
N THR A 52 -10.39 -28.60 42.75
CA THR A 52 -9.34 -27.56 42.59
C THR A 52 -8.58 -27.72 41.28
N VAL A 53 -8.14 -26.61 40.73
CA VAL A 53 -7.25 -26.54 39.55
C VAL A 53 -6.06 -25.68 39.94
N ARG A 54 -4.88 -26.05 39.45
CA ARG A 54 -3.68 -25.21 39.62
C ARG A 54 -3.74 -23.99 38.71
N ALA A 55 -3.41 -22.83 39.25
CA ALA A 55 -3.17 -21.64 38.44
C ALA A 55 -1.92 -21.86 37.58
N GLU A 56 -2.12 -21.87 36.28
CA GLU A 56 -1.07 -22.16 35.31
C GLU A 56 -0.56 -20.85 34.65
N GLU A 57 0.74 -20.78 34.43
CA GLU A 57 1.30 -19.76 33.57
C GLU A 57 1.11 -20.18 32.10
N ARG A 58 0.43 -19.35 31.34
CA ARG A 58 0.27 -19.51 29.90
C ARG A 58 0.94 -18.34 29.18
N LEU A 59 1.64 -18.64 28.10
CA LEU A 59 2.13 -17.62 27.20
C LEU A 59 0.96 -17.04 26.41
N LEU A 60 0.67 -15.77 26.65
CA LEU A 60 -0.38 -15.05 25.94
C LEU A 60 0.26 -14.14 24.89
N SER A 61 -0.18 -14.27 23.65
CA SER A 61 0.22 -13.36 22.59
C SER A 61 -0.27 -11.96 22.92
N GLU A 62 0.61 -10.99 22.88
CA GLU A 62 0.23 -9.60 22.95
C GLU A 62 -0.33 -9.15 21.60
N GLY A 63 -1.48 -8.49 21.62
CA GLY A 63 -2.05 -7.85 20.45
C GLY A 63 -2.07 -6.34 20.66
N LEU A 64 -1.73 -5.61 19.62
CA LEU A 64 -1.85 -4.16 19.57
C LEU A 64 -3.14 -3.78 18.86
N ASP A 65 -4.06 -3.15 19.58
CA ASP A 65 -5.29 -2.63 19.00
C ASP A 65 -5.02 -1.22 18.46
N VAL A 66 -5.30 -1.02 17.17
CA VAL A 66 -5.06 0.22 16.43
C VAL A 66 -6.23 0.51 15.51
N THR A 67 -6.34 1.76 15.10
CA THR A 67 -7.32 2.17 14.09
C THR A 67 -6.65 2.35 12.74
N GLY A 68 -7.42 2.19 11.70
CA GLY A 68 -6.95 2.39 10.33
C GLY A 68 -8.06 2.71 9.35
N THR A 69 -7.66 2.98 8.12
CA THR A 69 -8.56 3.28 7.01
C THR A 69 -8.22 2.38 5.84
N LEU A 70 -9.26 1.80 5.23
CA LEU A 70 -9.11 1.02 4.01
C LEU A 70 -8.89 1.97 2.82
N MET A 71 -7.90 1.66 2.01
CA MET A 71 -7.52 2.41 0.82
C MET A 71 -7.50 1.49 -0.39
N ALA A 72 -7.72 2.06 -1.56
CA ALA A 72 -7.47 1.35 -2.81
C ALA A 72 -5.97 1.00 -2.94
N ASP A 73 -5.64 -0.18 -3.46
CA ASP A 73 -4.24 -0.57 -3.73
C ASP A 73 -3.59 0.35 -4.77
N ALA A 74 -4.36 0.72 -5.78
CA ALA A 74 -3.96 1.69 -6.79
C ALA A 74 -5.14 2.59 -7.17
N LYS A 75 -4.86 3.86 -7.39
CA LYS A 75 -5.80 4.85 -7.92
C LYS A 75 -5.11 5.63 -9.01
N THR A 76 -5.72 5.70 -10.19
CA THR A 76 -5.18 6.42 -11.34
C THR A 76 -6.27 7.23 -12.01
N ASP A 77 -5.97 8.48 -12.29
CA ASP A 77 -6.76 9.29 -13.19
C ASP A 77 -6.34 8.98 -14.62
N VAL A 78 -7.23 8.36 -15.38
CA VAL A 78 -7.02 8.06 -16.80
C VAL A 78 -7.33 9.33 -17.59
N ALA A 79 -6.30 9.87 -18.24
CA ALA A 79 -6.37 11.10 -19.02
C ALA A 79 -6.22 10.82 -20.52
N SER A 80 -6.67 11.74 -21.35
CA SER A 80 -6.40 11.71 -22.79
C SER A 80 -4.93 12.01 -23.08
N GLU A 81 -4.30 11.21 -23.95
CA GLU A 81 -2.93 11.46 -24.42
C GLU A 81 -2.88 12.39 -25.63
N LEU A 82 -4.03 12.59 -26.29
CA LEU A 82 -4.18 13.43 -27.47
C LEU A 82 -5.40 14.35 -27.32
N ASP A 83 -5.40 15.41 -28.14
CA ASP A 83 -6.57 16.23 -28.37
C ASP A 83 -7.53 15.50 -29.34
N GLY A 84 -8.82 15.46 -29.04
CA GLY A 84 -9.78 14.84 -29.96
C GLY A 84 -11.20 14.75 -29.39
N ARG A 85 -12.16 14.52 -30.27
CA ARG A 85 -13.54 14.28 -29.90
C ARG A 85 -13.71 12.84 -29.43
N ILE A 86 -14.41 12.64 -28.32
CA ILE A 86 -14.73 11.33 -27.79
C ILE A 86 -15.89 10.72 -28.59
N VAL A 87 -15.64 9.60 -29.24
CA VAL A 87 -16.66 8.88 -30.03
C VAL A 87 -17.30 7.74 -29.26
N LYS A 88 -16.61 7.19 -28.27
CA LYS A 88 -17.12 6.04 -27.49
C LYS A 88 -16.54 6.04 -26.07
N ILE A 89 -17.41 5.76 -25.07
CA ILE A 89 -17.05 5.42 -23.68
C ILE A 89 -17.97 4.26 -23.27
N PRO A 90 -17.50 3.01 -23.35
CA PRO A 90 -18.35 1.83 -23.08
C PRO A 90 -18.52 1.54 -21.58
N VAL A 91 -17.96 2.36 -20.71
CA VAL A 91 -17.94 2.16 -19.25
C VAL A 91 -18.66 3.31 -18.53
N GLU A 92 -19.26 2.96 -17.38
CA GLU A 92 -19.94 3.91 -16.49
C GLU A 92 -19.30 3.87 -15.09
N ARG A 93 -19.68 4.85 -14.24
CA ARG A 93 -19.32 4.82 -12.83
C ARG A 93 -19.82 3.51 -12.20
N GLY A 94 -18.96 2.82 -11.46
CA GLY A 94 -19.25 1.50 -10.89
C GLY A 94 -18.98 0.32 -11.82
N SER A 95 -18.58 0.52 -13.08
CA SER A 95 -18.19 -0.57 -13.98
C SER A 95 -16.90 -1.22 -13.52
N ILE A 96 -16.87 -2.55 -13.51
CA ILE A 96 -15.65 -3.34 -13.30
C ILE A 96 -15.00 -3.56 -14.66
N VAL A 97 -13.72 -3.28 -14.75
CA VAL A 97 -12.92 -3.42 -15.96
C VAL A 97 -11.69 -4.27 -15.72
N THR A 98 -11.27 -5.01 -16.74
CA THR A 98 -10.00 -5.74 -16.74
C THR A 98 -8.90 -4.90 -17.36
N GLU A 99 -7.65 -5.23 -17.06
CA GLU A 99 -6.48 -4.61 -17.68
C GLU A 99 -6.57 -4.70 -19.21
N GLY A 100 -6.25 -3.62 -19.92
CA GLY A 100 -6.35 -3.52 -21.38
C GLY A 100 -7.78 -3.27 -21.92
N ALA A 101 -8.83 -3.32 -21.09
CA ALA A 101 -10.20 -3.03 -21.51
C ALA A 101 -10.33 -1.62 -22.09
N LEU A 102 -11.17 -1.45 -23.11
CA LEU A 102 -11.47 -0.15 -23.69
C LEU A 102 -12.23 0.73 -22.69
N LEU A 103 -11.67 1.89 -22.37
CA LEU A 103 -12.29 2.89 -21.50
C LEU A 103 -12.92 4.03 -22.28
N ALA A 104 -12.17 4.56 -23.26
CA ALA A 104 -12.65 5.61 -24.14
C ALA A 104 -11.97 5.48 -25.51
N GLN A 105 -12.61 6.01 -26.53
CA GLN A 105 -12.07 6.10 -27.89
C GLN A 105 -12.29 7.51 -28.42
N LEU A 106 -11.23 8.12 -28.90
CA LEU A 106 -11.27 9.37 -29.65
C LEU A 106 -11.55 9.11 -31.12
N ASP A 107 -11.95 10.15 -31.84
CA ASP A 107 -12.03 10.12 -33.31
C ASP A 107 -10.61 9.94 -33.86
N ASP A 108 -10.41 8.86 -34.58
CA ASP A 108 -9.11 8.41 -35.06
C ASP A 108 -8.83 8.81 -36.53
N ARG A 109 -9.80 9.43 -37.23
CA ARG A 109 -9.71 9.75 -38.65
C ARG A 109 -8.49 10.59 -39.00
N ASP A 110 -8.20 11.60 -38.20
CA ASP A 110 -7.04 12.46 -38.43
C ASP A 110 -5.73 11.72 -38.17
N ALA A 111 -5.68 10.87 -37.14
CA ALA A 111 -4.50 10.04 -36.82
C ALA A 111 -4.25 8.99 -37.92
N VAL A 112 -5.30 8.35 -38.44
CA VAL A 112 -5.22 7.39 -39.57
C VAL A 112 -4.68 8.09 -40.82
N ASN A 113 -5.23 9.25 -41.15
CA ASN A 113 -4.76 10.01 -42.34
C ASN A 113 -3.30 10.46 -42.20
N ALA A 114 -2.89 10.94 -41.02
CA ALA A 114 -1.51 11.34 -40.74
C ALA A 114 -0.54 10.14 -40.79
N LEU A 115 -0.97 8.96 -40.34
CA LEU A 115 -0.18 7.72 -40.45
C LEU A 115 -0.01 7.33 -41.93
N HIS A 116 -1.09 7.28 -42.72
CA HIS A 116 -1.02 6.95 -44.15
C HIS A 116 -0.13 7.95 -44.93
N GLU A 117 -0.20 9.25 -44.62
CA GLU A 117 0.69 10.25 -45.22
C GLU A 117 2.16 9.95 -44.88
N ALA A 118 2.49 9.68 -43.63
CA ALA A 118 3.84 9.37 -43.18
C ALA A 118 4.38 8.08 -43.86
N GLU A 119 3.57 7.05 -43.96
CA GLU A 119 3.89 5.79 -44.62
C GLU A 119 4.15 5.99 -46.14
N ALA A 120 3.33 6.82 -46.82
CA ALA A 120 3.51 7.14 -48.22
C ALA A 120 4.83 7.88 -48.49
N ILE A 121 5.18 8.81 -47.64
CA ILE A 121 6.46 9.55 -47.76
C ILE A 121 7.65 8.62 -47.48
N GLU A 122 7.56 7.75 -46.49
CA GLU A 122 8.59 6.73 -46.20
C GLU A 122 8.78 5.80 -47.39
N ALA A 123 7.67 5.24 -47.92
CA ALA A 123 7.69 4.37 -49.08
C ALA A 123 8.30 5.03 -50.34
N GLN A 124 7.94 6.27 -50.63
CA GLN A 124 8.52 7.05 -51.73
C GLN A 124 10.04 7.20 -51.56
N THR A 125 10.51 7.51 -50.37
CA THR A 125 11.96 7.68 -50.10
C THR A 125 12.71 6.35 -50.22
N ARG A 126 12.11 5.26 -49.75
CA ARG A 126 12.66 3.91 -49.87
C ARG A 126 12.74 3.45 -51.32
N GLU A 127 11.72 3.72 -52.13
CA GLU A 127 11.69 3.42 -53.55
C GLU A 127 12.79 4.17 -54.32
N ARG A 128 13.01 5.45 -54.00
CA ARG A 128 14.14 6.25 -54.59
C ARG A 128 15.50 5.63 -54.28
N LEU A 129 15.68 4.96 -53.16
CA LEU A 129 16.90 4.25 -52.79
C LEU A 129 17.00 2.87 -53.47
N GLY A 130 15.92 2.41 -54.13
CA GLY A 130 15.85 1.09 -54.74
C GLY A 130 15.84 -0.06 -53.69
N LEU A 131 15.40 0.21 -52.45
CA LEU A 131 15.44 -0.74 -51.36
C LEU A 131 14.12 -1.53 -51.25
N ALA A 132 14.22 -2.85 -51.13
CA ALA A 132 13.12 -3.68 -50.67
C ALA A 132 12.80 -3.43 -49.18
N ALA A 133 11.66 -3.92 -48.67
CA ALA A 133 11.13 -3.58 -47.34
C ALA A 133 12.12 -3.80 -46.21
N ASP A 134 12.90 -4.90 -46.23
CA ASP A 134 13.82 -5.33 -45.18
C ASP A 134 15.28 -5.39 -45.63
N GLU A 135 15.62 -4.76 -46.75
CA GLU A 135 16.96 -4.83 -47.29
C GLU A 135 17.90 -3.87 -46.53
N ALA A 136 19.09 -4.40 -46.21
CA ALA A 136 20.14 -3.57 -45.62
C ALA A 136 20.70 -2.58 -46.66
N PHE A 137 20.79 -1.30 -46.30
CA PHE A 137 21.30 -0.27 -47.16
C PHE A 137 22.82 -0.39 -47.38
N ASP A 138 23.20 -0.58 -48.63
CA ASP A 138 24.58 -0.45 -49.07
C ASP A 138 24.67 0.64 -50.16
N PRO A 139 25.26 1.81 -49.86
CA PRO A 139 25.33 2.90 -50.82
C PRO A 139 26.09 2.53 -52.10
N LEU A 140 26.98 1.54 -52.03
CA LEU A 140 27.79 1.09 -53.16
C LEU A 140 27.01 0.24 -54.17
N LYS A 141 25.83 -0.25 -53.81
CA LYS A 141 24.94 -1.06 -54.64
C LYS A 141 23.83 -0.27 -55.31
N THR A 142 23.69 1.01 -54.94
CA THR A 142 22.67 1.86 -55.57
C THR A 142 22.96 2.13 -57.04
N PRO A 143 21.97 2.13 -57.95
CA PRO A 143 22.20 2.30 -59.40
C PRO A 143 23.00 3.54 -59.73
N ASP A 144 22.69 4.68 -59.09
CA ASP A 144 23.36 5.96 -59.35
C ASP A 144 24.85 5.92 -58.97
N VAL A 145 25.18 5.29 -57.82
CA VAL A 145 26.57 5.14 -57.40
C VAL A 145 27.34 4.15 -58.28
N LEU A 146 26.70 3.07 -58.71
CA LEU A 146 27.30 2.11 -59.67
C LEU A 146 27.63 2.80 -61.01
N GLN A 147 26.71 3.64 -61.51
CA GLN A 147 26.92 4.40 -62.73
C GLN A 147 28.11 5.41 -62.58
N ALA A 148 28.10 6.17 -61.50
CA ALA A 148 29.18 7.12 -61.19
C ALA A 148 30.53 6.39 -60.97
N ARG A 149 30.54 5.23 -60.36
CA ARG A 149 31.72 4.37 -60.16
C ARG A 149 32.30 3.90 -61.51
N ALA A 150 31.46 3.40 -62.42
CA ALA A 150 31.89 2.96 -63.76
C ALA A 150 32.49 4.11 -64.57
N ALA A 151 31.95 5.33 -64.44
CA ALA A 151 32.53 6.52 -65.08
C ALA A 151 33.89 6.89 -64.50
N LEU A 152 34.05 6.81 -63.15
CA LEU A 152 35.32 7.02 -62.45
C LEU A 152 36.37 6.00 -62.87
N ASP A 153 36.05 4.70 -62.87
CA ASP A 153 36.97 3.61 -63.19
C ASP A 153 37.50 3.76 -64.66
N ARG A 154 36.63 4.19 -65.60
CA ARG A 154 37.02 4.50 -66.96
C ARG A 154 37.97 5.68 -67.00
N ALA A 155 37.62 6.80 -66.35
CA ALA A 155 38.45 8.01 -66.37
C ALA A 155 39.83 7.80 -65.71
N GLU A 156 39.88 7.01 -64.65
CA GLU A 156 41.08 6.57 -63.92
C GLU A 156 41.98 5.72 -64.83
N THR A 157 41.40 4.79 -65.58
CA THR A 157 42.15 3.92 -66.51
C THR A 157 42.74 4.75 -67.62
N ASP A 158 41.96 5.70 -68.17
CA ASP A 158 42.51 6.63 -69.22
C ASP A 158 43.62 7.52 -68.65
N TYR A 159 43.43 8.16 -67.51
CA TYR A 159 44.44 8.98 -66.86
C TYR A 159 45.74 8.17 -66.60
N ARG A 160 45.70 6.94 -66.09
CA ARG A 160 46.89 6.11 -65.91
C ARG A 160 47.61 5.79 -67.21
N ARG A 161 46.84 5.48 -68.28
CA ARG A 161 47.41 5.21 -69.63
C ARG A 161 48.10 6.43 -70.20
N TYR A 162 47.44 7.61 -70.10
CA TYR A 162 48.01 8.83 -70.58
C TYR A 162 49.23 9.30 -69.75
N ALA A 163 49.32 8.99 -68.49
CA ALA A 163 50.51 9.25 -67.67
C ALA A 163 51.71 8.41 -68.16
N GLN A 164 51.53 7.14 -68.53
CA GLN A 164 52.58 6.29 -69.11
C GLN A 164 53.04 6.84 -70.49
N LEU A 165 52.09 7.23 -71.38
CA LEU A 165 52.43 7.77 -72.67
C LEU A 165 53.13 9.12 -72.56
N LEU A 166 52.90 9.93 -71.56
CA LEU A 166 53.68 11.17 -71.33
C LEU A 166 55.10 10.86 -70.89
N ASP A 167 55.30 9.83 -70.02
CA ASP A 167 56.66 9.41 -69.61
C ASP A 167 57.45 8.86 -70.79
N GLU A 168 56.78 8.20 -71.73
CA GLU A 168 57.37 7.74 -73.03
C GLU A 168 57.55 8.85 -74.04
N GLY A 169 57.10 10.10 -73.78
CA GLY A 169 57.19 11.20 -74.69
C GLY A 169 56.21 11.13 -75.86
N ALA A 170 55.21 10.26 -75.85
CA ALA A 170 54.29 10.00 -76.96
C ALA A 170 53.10 10.99 -77.03
N ILE A 171 52.89 11.81 -76.03
CA ILE A 171 51.80 12.81 -75.94
C ILE A 171 52.24 14.12 -75.32
N SER A 172 51.46 15.18 -75.53
CA SER A 172 51.69 16.51 -74.93
C SER A 172 51.26 16.55 -73.43
N ARG A 173 51.87 17.46 -72.66
CA ARG A 173 51.45 17.77 -71.30
C ARG A 173 49.99 18.23 -71.23
N SER A 174 49.55 19.00 -72.25
CA SER A 174 48.15 19.47 -72.31
C SER A 174 47.14 18.34 -72.41
N GLU A 175 47.45 17.26 -73.13
CA GLU A 175 46.60 16.08 -73.29
C GLU A 175 46.54 15.29 -71.96
N HIS A 176 47.68 15.14 -71.30
CA HIS A 176 47.73 14.51 -69.96
C HIS A 176 46.92 15.32 -68.94
N ASP A 177 47.09 16.65 -68.87
CA ASP A 177 46.41 17.55 -67.96
C ASP A 177 44.88 17.53 -68.19
N PHE A 178 44.45 17.41 -69.45
CA PHE A 178 43.03 17.23 -69.76
C PHE A 178 42.48 15.90 -69.17
N LYS A 179 43.21 14.80 -69.35
CA LYS A 179 42.80 13.49 -68.77
C LYS A 179 42.82 13.46 -67.25
N ARG A 180 43.76 14.19 -66.63
CA ARG A 180 43.78 14.40 -65.19
C ARG A 180 42.58 15.20 -64.73
N ALA A 181 42.15 16.23 -65.45
CA ALA A 181 40.94 16.98 -65.11
C ALA A 181 39.66 16.13 -65.24
N ASP A 182 39.58 15.31 -66.32
CA ASP A 182 38.50 14.35 -66.51
C ASP A 182 38.39 13.40 -65.34
N PHE A 183 39.51 12.78 -64.86
CA PHE A 183 39.57 11.89 -63.71
C PHE A 183 39.13 12.58 -62.42
N LEU A 184 39.65 13.79 -62.15
CA LEU A 184 39.27 14.55 -60.95
C LEU A 184 37.78 14.91 -60.96
N SER A 185 37.22 15.26 -62.11
CA SER A 185 35.81 15.54 -62.29
C SER A 185 34.95 14.28 -62.01
N ALA A 186 35.32 13.17 -62.65
CA ALA A 186 34.61 11.90 -62.44
C ALA A 186 34.65 11.46 -60.97
N LYS A 187 35.80 11.64 -60.27
CA LYS A 187 35.97 11.35 -58.85
C LYS A 187 35.05 12.25 -57.99
N ALA A 188 34.98 13.54 -58.30
CA ALA A 188 34.10 14.46 -57.58
C ALA A 188 32.62 14.10 -57.74
N VAL A 189 32.21 13.69 -58.94
CA VAL A 189 30.85 13.22 -59.21
C VAL A 189 30.53 11.97 -58.41
N TYR A 190 31.44 10.98 -58.42
CA TYR A 190 31.24 9.75 -57.62
C TYR A 190 31.09 10.04 -56.12
N GLU A 191 32.00 10.84 -55.54
CA GLU A 191 31.96 11.24 -54.12
C GLU A 191 30.68 12.00 -53.77
N THR A 192 30.24 12.89 -54.65
CA THR A 192 28.99 13.66 -54.49
C THR A 192 27.78 12.73 -54.52
N THR A 193 27.70 11.81 -55.51
CA THR A 193 26.61 10.84 -55.62
C THR A 193 26.53 9.92 -54.39
N LEU A 194 27.72 9.43 -53.97
CA LEU A 194 27.79 8.58 -52.76
C LEU A 194 27.27 9.32 -51.53
N ASN A 195 27.64 10.57 -51.32
CA ASN A 195 27.16 11.40 -50.23
C ASN A 195 25.67 11.72 -50.33
N GLN A 196 25.16 11.94 -51.53
CA GLN A 196 23.72 12.12 -51.78
C GLN A 196 22.92 10.88 -51.37
N MET A 197 23.37 9.67 -51.74
CA MET A 197 22.69 8.43 -51.36
C MET A 197 22.73 8.20 -49.82
N ARG A 198 23.85 8.49 -49.18
CA ARG A 198 23.95 8.45 -47.71
C ARG A 198 22.97 9.42 -47.04
N ASN A 199 22.89 10.66 -47.55
CA ASN A 199 21.95 11.65 -47.02
C ASN A 199 20.48 11.22 -47.22
N LEU A 200 20.16 10.67 -48.41
CA LEU A 200 18.81 10.16 -48.67
C LEU A 200 18.45 8.99 -47.74
N TYR A 201 19.42 8.14 -47.44
CA TYR A 201 19.20 7.07 -46.43
C TYR A 201 18.97 7.64 -45.03
N GLN A 202 19.69 8.67 -44.59
CA GLN A 202 19.41 9.35 -43.34
C GLN A 202 18.00 9.97 -43.29
N GLN A 203 17.53 10.51 -44.41
CA GLN A 203 16.14 10.96 -44.56
C GLN A 203 15.16 9.82 -44.41
N LEU A 204 15.42 8.66 -45.01
CA LEU A 204 14.59 7.45 -44.83
C LEU A 204 14.49 7.05 -43.35
N GLN A 205 15.62 7.06 -42.62
CA GLN A 205 15.59 6.75 -41.17
C GLN A 205 14.72 7.77 -40.41
N ALA A 206 14.80 9.06 -40.72
CA ALA A 206 13.94 10.07 -40.12
C ALA A 206 12.45 9.85 -40.44
N GLN A 207 12.11 9.42 -41.67
CA GLN A 207 10.74 9.10 -42.04
C GLN A 207 10.23 7.85 -41.30
N LYS A 208 11.05 6.82 -41.12
CA LYS A 208 10.68 5.63 -40.30
C LYS A 208 10.33 6.01 -38.84
N VAL A 209 11.12 6.92 -38.25
CA VAL A 209 10.79 7.46 -36.93
C VAL A 209 9.45 8.21 -36.94
N ARG A 210 9.20 9.00 -38.02
CA ARG A 210 7.92 9.70 -38.18
C ARG A 210 6.73 8.74 -38.26
N VAL A 211 6.84 7.65 -39.01
CA VAL A 211 5.81 6.60 -39.11
C VAL A 211 5.55 6.00 -37.72
N THR A 212 6.61 5.67 -36.96
CA THR A 212 6.48 5.16 -35.60
C THR A 212 5.72 6.12 -34.68
N MET A 213 6.01 7.43 -34.80
CA MET A 213 5.31 8.47 -34.01
C MET A 213 3.83 8.56 -34.38
N MET A 214 3.49 8.49 -35.67
CA MET A 214 2.09 8.54 -36.12
C MET A 214 1.33 7.25 -35.73
N HIS A 215 1.99 6.11 -35.79
CA HIS A 215 1.43 4.84 -35.32
C HIS A 215 1.13 4.89 -33.81
N LYS A 216 2.05 5.45 -33.00
CA LYS A 216 1.77 5.67 -31.58
C LYS A 216 0.58 6.63 -31.39
N ALA A 217 0.53 7.74 -32.12
CA ALA A 217 -0.58 8.68 -32.04
C ALA A 217 -1.93 8.01 -32.36
N LEU A 218 -1.97 7.09 -33.34
CA LEU A 218 -3.17 6.30 -33.63
C LEU A 218 -3.51 5.34 -32.46
N GLN A 219 -2.53 4.69 -31.88
CA GLN A 219 -2.76 3.85 -30.68
C GLN A 219 -3.32 4.65 -29.51
N ASP A 220 -2.82 5.87 -29.28
CA ASP A 220 -3.22 6.76 -28.19
C ASP A 220 -4.65 7.32 -28.34
N THR A 221 -5.31 7.14 -29.53
CA THR A 221 -6.74 7.43 -29.67
C THR A 221 -7.62 6.43 -28.92
N VAL A 222 -7.08 5.25 -28.58
CA VAL A 222 -7.78 4.17 -27.87
C VAL A 222 -7.28 4.10 -26.43
N ILE A 223 -8.04 4.69 -25.52
CA ILE A 223 -7.70 4.77 -24.11
C ILE A 223 -8.11 3.47 -23.41
N ARG A 224 -7.15 2.76 -22.82
CA ARG A 224 -7.33 1.46 -22.18
C ARG A 224 -7.04 1.50 -20.69
N ALA A 225 -7.60 0.52 -19.96
CA ALA A 225 -7.37 0.36 -18.53
C ALA A 225 -5.93 -0.10 -18.26
N PRO A 226 -5.14 0.63 -17.45
CA PRO A 226 -3.76 0.26 -17.10
C PRO A 226 -3.68 -0.92 -16.13
N PHE A 227 -4.76 -1.24 -15.44
CA PHE A 227 -4.91 -2.39 -14.55
C PHE A 227 -6.40 -2.73 -14.36
N SER A 228 -6.68 -3.93 -13.86
CA SER A 228 -8.04 -4.34 -13.52
C SER A 228 -8.55 -3.62 -12.27
N GLY A 229 -9.79 -3.09 -12.32
CA GLY A 229 -10.35 -2.31 -11.22
C GLY A 229 -11.78 -1.85 -11.46
N LEU A 230 -12.19 -0.87 -10.68
CA LEU A 230 -13.52 -0.25 -10.69
C LEU A 230 -13.41 1.21 -11.17
N ILE A 231 -14.31 1.65 -12.01
CA ILE A 231 -14.44 3.07 -12.37
C ILE A 231 -15.11 3.81 -11.21
N SER A 232 -14.36 4.64 -10.51
CA SER A 232 -14.89 5.42 -9.38
C SER A 232 -15.57 6.71 -9.83
N GLU A 233 -14.98 7.39 -10.83
CA GLU A 233 -15.51 8.65 -11.36
C GLU A 233 -15.42 8.68 -12.89
N LYS A 234 -16.38 9.37 -13.52
CA LYS A 234 -16.43 9.63 -14.95
C LYS A 234 -16.62 11.13 -15.15
N TYR A 235 -15.67 11.77 -15.84
CA TYR A 235 -15.67 13.22 -16.08
C TYR A 235 -16.05 13.57 -17.52
N ALA A 236 -15.88 12.66 -18.45
CA ALA A 236 -16.08 12.87 -19.87
C ALA A 236 -17.32 12.13 -20.40
N ASN A 237 -17.95 12.72 -21.43
CA ASN A 237 -19.11 12.15 -22.12
C ASN A 237 -18.81 11.95 -23.60
N VAL A 238 -19.55 11.03 -24.24
CA VAL A 238 -19.51 10.84 -25.68
C VAL A 238 -19.92 12.15 -26.37
N GLY A 239 -19.15 12.55 -27.40
CA GLY A 239 -19.36 13.80 -28.14
C GLY A 239 -18.60 14.99 -27.58
N SER A 240 -18.08 14.95 -26.35
CA SER A 240 -17.22 16.02 -25.81
C SER A 240 -15.85 16.01 -26.48
N TYR A 241 -15.16 17.13 -26.41
CA TYR A 241 -13.80 17.29 -26.91
C TYR A 241 -12.85 17.20 -25.73
N ALA A 242 -11.96 16.20 -25.75
CA ALA A 242 -10.92 16.02 -24.74
C ALA A 242 -9.64 16.71 -25.18
N LYS A 243 -8.98 17.37 -24.25
CA LYS A 243 -7.63 17.93 -24.44
C LYS A 243 -6.58 16.96 -23.89
N LYS A 244 -5.39 17.02 -24.43
CA LYS A 244 -4.24 16.27 -23.91
C LYS A 244 -4.02 16.56 -22.43
N GLY A 245 -3.95 15.50 -21.61
CA GLY A 245 -3.84 15.59 -20.16
C GLY A 245 -5.16 15.78 -19.41
N GLU A 246 -6.28 15.93 -20.12
CA GLU A 246 -7.60 16.05 -19.49
C GLU A 246 -8.06 14.71 -18.92
N LYS A 247 -8.50 14.73 -17.68
CA LYS A 247 -9.00 13.54 -16.98
C LYS A 247 -10.34 13.10 -17.56
N LEU A 248 -10.43 11.85 -17.94
CA LEU A 248 -11.64 11.26 -18.49
C LEU A 248 -12.37 10.40 -17.46
N LEU A 249 -11.61 9.60 -16.71
CA LEU A 249 -12.11 8.60 -15.77
C LEU A 249 -11.13 8.48 -14.60
N THR A 250 -11.62 8.04 -13.43
CA THR A 250 -10.75 7.58 -12.33
C THR A 250 -10.94 6.08 -12.16
N LEU A 251 -9.86 5.33 -12.27
CA LEU A 251 -9.80 3.88 -12.06
C LEU A 251 -9.19 3.57 -10.71
N VAL A 252 -9.82 2.68 -9.93
CA VAL A 252 -9.34 2.26 -8.61
C VAL A 252 -9.26 0.74 -8.56
N ARG A 253 -8.17 0.22 -7.99
CA ARG A 253 -8.02 -1.20 -7.71
C ARG A 253 -8.58 -1.48 -6.33
N VAL A 254 -9.63 -2.30 -6.29
CA VAL A 254 -10.35 -2.65 -5.06
C VAL A 254 -10.06 -4.07 -4.58
N ASP A 255 -9.28 -4.83 -5.33
CA ASP A 255 -8.76 -6.15 -4.94
C ASP A 255 -7.34 -6.33 -5.48
N PRO A 256 -6.35 -6.50 -4.56
CA PRO A 256 -6.48 -6.34 -3.10
C PRO A 256 -6.77 -4.89 -2.69
N LEU A 257 -7.19 -4.69 -1.45
CA LEU A 257 -7.18 -3.39 -0.78
C LEU A 257 -5.93 -3.24 0.09
N ARG A 258 -5.67 -2.04 0.54
CA ARG A 258 -4.70 -1.74 1.62
C ARG A 258 -5.43 -1.19 2.82
N ILE A 259 -5.00 -1.54 4.01
CA ILE A 259 -5.39 -0.86 5.23
C ILE A 259 -4.20 -0.07 5.75
N GLU A 260 -4.35 1.24 5.84
CA GLU A 260 -3.38 2.13 6.48
C GLU A 260 -3.67 2.16 7.97
N LEU A 261 -2.69 1.73 8.78
CA LEU A 261 -2.77 1.63 10.22
C LEU A 261 -1.86 2.66 10.87
N THR A 262 -2.34 3.27 11.93
CA THR A 262 -1.61 4.28 12.71
C THR A 262 -1.06 3.65 13.98
N ILE A 263 0.25 3.45 14.06
CA ILE A 263 0.94 2.77 15.15
C ILE A 263 1.55 3.80 16.10
N PRO A 264 1.20 3.81 17.40
CA PRO A 264 1.84 4.67 18.39
C PRO A 264 3.34 4.40 18.52
N GLU A 265 4.12 5.43 18.82
CA GLU A 265 5.59 5.37 18.96
C GLU A 265 6.05 4.23 19.88
N VAL A 266 5.36 4.02 21.00
CA VAL A 266 5.70 2.98 21.99
C VAL A 266 5.67 1.56 21.45
N ALA A 267 4.93 1.31 20.35
CA ALA A 267 4.77 -0.01 19.76
C ALA A 267 5.61 -0.23 18.49
N VAL A 268 6.28 0.81 17.98
CA VAL A 268 7.02 0.77 16.71
C VAL A 268 8.08 -0.33 16.68
N ALA A 269 8.78 -0.53 17.82
CA ALA A 269 9.85 -1.53 17.91
C ALA A 269 9.36 -2.98 17.70
N ALA A 270 8.07 -3.23 17.90
CA ALA A 270 7.47 -4.57 17.78
C ALA A 270 6.86 -4.85 16.40
N ILE A 271 6.76 -3.85 15.52
CA ILE A 271 6.12 -3.99 14.22
C ILE A 271 7.13 -4.45 13.17
N ARG A 272 6.73 -5.45 12.38
CA ARG A 272 7.55 -6.02 11.31
C ARG A 272 6.68 -6.32 10.09
N LYS A 273 7.30 -6.23 8.91
CA LYS A 273 6.69 -6.72 7.66
C LYS A 273 6.40 -8.23 7.78
N GLY A 274 5.26 -8.65 7.26
CA GLY A 274 4.79 -10.04 7.27
C GLY A 274 3.91 -10.42 8.47
N GLN A 275 3.75 -9.53 9.46
CA GLN A 275 2.82 -9.78 10.58
C GLN A 275 1.38 -9.80 10.08
N LYS A 276 0.58 -10.66 10.74
CA LYS A 276 -0.85 -10.74 10.48
C LYS A 276 -1.60 -9.63 11.23
N VAL A 277 -2.59 -9.11 10.58
CA VAL A 277 -3.51 -8.11 11.11
C VAL A 277 -4.92 -8.65 10.98
N SER A 278 -5.64 -8.77 12.07
CA SER A 278 -7.08 -9.01 12.06
C SER A 278 -7.79 -7.68 12.27
N PHE A 279 -8.86 -7.43 11.53
CA PHE A 279 -9.61 -6.17 11.67
C PHE A 279 -11.10 -6.39 11.43
N ALA A 280 -11.88 -5.49 11.99
CA ALA A 280 -13.33 -5.39 11.77
C ALA A 280 -13.68 -4.00 11.23
N VAL A 281 -14.71 -3.95 10.40
CA VAL A 281 -15.29 -2.71 9.87
C VAL A 281 -16.72 -2.57 10.35
N GLN A 282 -17.15 -1.35 10.64
CA GLN A 282 -18.51 -1.11 11.17
C GLN A 282 -19.63 -1.49 10.20
N SER A 283 -19.34 -1.45 8.89
CA SER A 283 -20.32 -1.84 7.87
C SER A 283 -20.63 -3.34 7.83
N VAL A 284 -19.75 -4.19 8.42
CA VAL A 284 -19.91 -5.65 8.49
C VAL A 284 -19.49 -6.12 9.90
N PRO A 285 -20.30 -5.88 10.96
CA PRO A 285 -19.87 -6.01 12.36
C PRO A 285 -19.56 -7.45 12.77
N ASP A 286 -20.22 -8.44 12.16
CA ASP A 286 -20.09 -9.85 12.56
C ASP A 286 -18.97 -10.60 11.84
N ARG A 287 -18.10 -9.88 11.11
CA ARG A 287 -17.04 -10.49 10.33
C ARG A 287 -15.68 -9.88 10.63
N GLN A 288 -14.72 -10.74 10.89
CA GLN A 288 -13.31 -10.38 10.95
C GLN A 288 -12.64 -10.63 9.61
N PHE A 289 -11.80 -9.69 9.20
CA PHE A 289 -10.99 -9.74 8.01
C PHE A 289 -9.53 -9.88 8.38
N LEU A 290 -8.75 -10.46 7.49
CA LEU A 290 -7.32 -10.68 7.69
C LEU A 290 -6.54 -9.90 6.66
N GLY A 291 -5.46 -9.29 7.12
CA GLY A 291 -4.46 -8.65 6.28
C GLY A 291 -3.05 -9.07 6.67
N THR A 292 -2.09 -8.70 5.86
CA THR A 292 -0.66 -8.93 6.13
C THR A 292 0.10 -7.64 5.93
N ILE A 293 0.91 -7.23 6.91
CA ILE A 293 1.73 -6.03 6.84
C ILE A 293 2.72 -6.16 5.68
N ALA A 294 2.57 -5.30 4.68
CA ALA A 294 3.41 -5.24 3.49
C ALA A 294 4.43 -4.11 3.55
N TYR A 295 4.06 -3.00 4.17
CA TYR A 295 4.89 -1.81 4.27
C TYR A 295 4.89 -1.25 5.68
N VAL A 296 6.06 -0.84 6.13
CA VAL A 296 6.28 -0.15 7.41
C VAL A 296 6.98 1.17 7.08
N GLY A 297 6.37 2.28 7.45
CA GLY A 297 6.88 3.61 7.16
C GLY A 297 8.31 3.82 7.69
N PRO A 298 9.14 4.58 6.99
CA PRO A 298 10.53 4.81 7.41
C PRO A 298 10.67 5.82 8.55
N ALA A 299 9.63 6.62 8.81
CA ALA A 299 9.65 7.68 9.81
C ALA A 299 8.28 7.85 10.47
N LEU A 300 8.29 8.38 11.67
CA LEU A 300 7.08 8.81 12.36
C LEU A 300 6.54 10.11 11.73
N ARG A 301 5.23 10.22 11.64
CA ARG A 301 4.57 11.49 11.28
C ARG A 301 4.74 12.49 12.40
N ALA A 302 5.23 13.68 12.09
CA ALA A 302 5.54 14.71 13.09
C ALA A 302 4.29 15.24 13.82
N ASP A 303 3.15 15.26 13.14
CA ASP A 303 1.86 15.74 13.64
C ASP A 303 1.23 14.81 14.69
N SER A 304 1.31 13.49 14.46
CA SER A 304 0.64 12.48 15.28
C SER A 304 1.60 11.62 16.11
N ARG A 305 2.91 11.74 15.92
CA ARG A 305 3.97 10.90 16.50
C ARG A 305 3.67 9.41 16.32
N ALA A 306 3.10 9.07 15.19
CA ALA A 306 2.69 7.72 14.86
C ALA A 306 3.40 7.23 13.60
N LEU A 307 3.65 5.93 13.54
CA LEU A 307 4.16 5.25 12.37
C LEU A 307 3.00 4.81 11.48
N VAL A 308 3.10 5.09 10.20
CA VAL A 308 2.16 4.57 9.21
C VAL A 308 2.61 3.19 8.77
N VAL A 309 1.69 2.24 8.82
CA VAL A 309 1.91 0.85 8.40
C VAL A 309 0.78 0.46 7.45
N GLU A 310 1.12 -0.19 6.35
CA GLU A 310 0.13 -0.66 5.40
C GLU A 310 0.10 -2.20 5.37
N ALA A 311 -1.10 -2.76 5.48
CA ALA A 311 -1.31 -4.18 5.29
C ALA A 311 -2.17 -4.43 4.04
N ILE A 312 -1.81 -5.47 3.29
CA ILE A 312 -2.56 -5.93 2.12
C ILE A 312 -3.72 -6.80 2.60
N VAL A 313 -4.90 -6.53 2.04
CA VAL A 313 -6.17 -7.16 2.40
C VAL A 313 -6.81 -7.72 1.12
N PRO A 314 -6.94 -9.04 0.98
CA PRO A 314 -7.71 -9.64 -0.10
C PRO A 314 -9.19 -9.23 -0.04
N ASN A 315 -9.78 -8.86 -1.17
CA ASN A 315 -11.17 -8.41 -1.28
C ASN A 315 -11.92 -9.04 -2.45
N GLY A 316 -11.59 -10.28 -2.82
CA GLY A 316 -12.18 -10.96 -3.97
C GLY A 316 -13.72 -11.10 -3.92
N ASN A 317 -14.35 -10.94 -2.75
CA ASN A 317 -15.80 -10.92 -2.57
C ASN A 317 -16.43 -9.51 -2.69
N GLY A 318 -15.63 -8.45 -2.82
CA GLY A 318 -16.09 -7.06 -2.99
C GLY A 318 -16.82 -6.45 -1.79
N LEU A 319 -16.75 -7.07 -0.60
CA LEU A 319 -17.46 -6.59 0.59
C LEU A 319 -16.84 -5.33 1.20
N LEU A 320 -15.55 -5.16 1.01
CA LEU A 320 -14.82 -4.01 1.54
C LEU A 320 -14.73 -2.91 0.48
N GLN A 321 -14.85 -1.67 0.94
CA GLN A 321 -14.75 -0.49 0.09
C GLN A 321 -13.62 0.42 0.58
N PRO A 322 -12.88 1.10 -0.31
CA PRO A 322 -11.97 2.15 0.09
C PRO A 322 -12.70 3.26 0.86
N GLY A 323 -12.06 3.80 1.88
CA GLY A 323 -12.62 4.84 2.76
C GLY A 323 -13.28 4.32 4.02
N LEU A 324 -13.48 3.02 4.19
CA LEU A 324 -14.02 2.45 5.42
C LEU A 324 -13.00 2.54 6.56
N PHE A 325 -13.48 2.95 7.74
CA PHE A 325 -12.71 2.88 8.98
C PHE A 325 -12.75 1.47 9.56
N ALA A 326 -11.61 1.05 10.10
CA ALA A 326 -11.46 -0.26 10.69
C ALA A 326 -10.77 -0.17 12.05
N THR A 327 -11.17 -1.04 12.96
CA THR A 327 -10.43 -1.35 14.19
C THR A 327 -9.64 -2.62 13.93
N ALA A 328 -8.34 -2.53 14.05
CA ALA A 328 -7.43 -3.61 13.72
C ALA A 328 -6.63 -4.07 14.95
N ARG A 329 -6.33 -5.35 14.99
CA ARG A 329 -5.47 -5.98 15.98
C ARG A 329 -4.27 -6.59 15.26
N ILE A 330 -3.07 -6.15 15.64
CA ILE A 330 -1.81 -6.69 15.15
C ILE A 330 -1.28 -7.70 16.16
N GLU A 331 -0.97 -8.90 15.71
CA GLU A 331 -0.32 -9.90 16.55
C GLU A 331 1.16 -9.50 16.74
N LEU A 332 1.54 -9.27 17.99
CA LEU A 332 2.93 -8.97 18.33
C LEU A 332 3.72 -10.28 18.57
N PRO A 333 5.00 -10.32 18.24
CA PRO A 333 5.86 -11.48 18.47
C PRO A 333 6.14 -11.71 19.96
N ALA A 334 5.94 -10.68 20.79
CA ALA A 334 6.11 -10.79 22.22
C ALA A 334 4.93 -11.56 22.82
N SER A 335 5.27 -12.61 23.59
CA SER A 335 4.32 -13.28 24.45
C SER A 335 4.71 -12.99 25.90
N ARG A 336 3.73 -12.62 26.72
CA ARG A 336 3.95 -12.51 28.16
C ARG A 336 3.40 -13.73 28.87
N ARG A 337 4.07 -14.13 29.95
CA ARG A 337 3.53 -15.12 30.85
C ARG A 337 2.41 -14.47 31.65
N ALA A 338 1.24 -15.04 31.60
CA ALA A 338 0.10 -14.61 32.37
C ALA A 338 -0.48 -15.80 33.13
N LEU A 339 -0.88 -15.56 34.36
CA LEU A 339 -1.59 -16.54 35.16
C LEU A 339 -3.02 -16.67 34.68
N VAL A 340 -3.45 -17.89 34.40
CA VAL A 340 -4.82 -18.17 33.96
C VAL A 340 -5.50 -19.15 34.90
N VAL A 341 -6.78 -18.91 35.11
CA VAL A 341 -7.67 -19.78 35.90
C VAL A 341 -8.95 -20.05 35.10
N PRO A 342 -9.64 -21.17 35.29
CA PRO A 342 -10.95 -21.40 34.68
C PRO A 342 -11.94 -20.30 35.06
N SER A 343 -12.76 -19.84 34.12
CA SER A 343 -13.77 -18.80 34.36
C SER A 343 -14.75 -19.21 35.49
N THR A 344 -14.99 -20.52 35.64
CA THR A 344 -15.83 -21.10 36.72
C THR A 344 -15.25 -20.96 38.11
N ALA A 345 -13.98 -20.58 38.27
CA ALA A 345 -13.32 -20.40 39.56
C ALA A 345 -13.50 -18.99 40.13
N VAL A 346 -13.91 -18.05 39.30
CA VAL A 346 -14.04 -16.64 39.65
C VAL A 346 -15.51 -16.25 39.66
N TRP A 347 -15.92 -15.53 40.72
CA TRP A 347 -17.22 -14.88 40.75
C TRP A 347 -17.08 -13.42 41.16
N THR A 348 -18.07 -12.64 40.79
CA THR A 348 -18.11 -11.22 41.12
C THR A 348 -19.18 -10.97 42.18
N ASP A 349 -18.78 -10.36 43.26
CA ASP A 349 -19.65 -9.96 44.33
C ASP A 349 -19.56 -8.44 44.54
N ALA A 350 -20.69 -7.75 44.45
CA ALA A 350 -20.77 -6.30 44.48
C ALA A 350 -19.77 -5.58 43.51
N GLY A 351 -19.51 -6.16 42.32
CA GLY A 351 -18.58 -5.63 41.35
C GLY A 351 -17.10 -5.97 41.59
N VAL A 352 -16.79 -6.75 42.65
CA VAL A 352 -15.42 -7.13 43.02
C VAL A 352 -15.18 -8.60 42.64
N PRO A 353 -14.21 -8.89 41.75
CA PRO A 353 -13.86 -10.29 41.45
C PRO A 353 -13.15 -10.97 42.59
N LYS A 354 -13.62 -12.17 42.93
CA LYS A 354 -13.13 -13.00 44.05
C LYS A 354 -12.91 -14.43 43.57
N LEU A 355 -12.01 -15.13 44.24
CA LEU A 355 -11.84 -16.60 44.13
C LEU A 355 -11.39 -17.19 45.45
N TYR A 356 -11.50 -18.52 45.59
CA TYR A 356 -10.96 -19.25 46.73
C TYR A 356 -9.68 -19.98 46.35
N VAL A 357 -8.64 -19.80 47.17
CA VAL A 357 -7.39 -20.56 47.10
C VAL A 357 -7.41 -21.67 48.13
N ALA A 358 -7.12 -22.88 47.72
CA ALA A 358 -6.96 -24.01 48.60
C ALA A 358 -5.57 -23.99 49.28
N ARG A 359 -5.54 -23.70 50.57
CA ARG A 359 -4.31 -23.64 51.36
C ARG A 359 -4.36 -24.77 52.40
N GLY A 360 -3.75 -25.90 52.05
CA GLY A 360 -3.89 -27.12 52.85
C GLY A 360 -5.33 -27.65 52.82
N ASP A 361 -5.95 -27.73 53.97
CA ASP A 361 -7.34 -28.19 54.20
C ASP A 361 -8.35 -27.03 54.35
N ARG A 362 -7.96 -25.78 54.05
CA ARG A 362 -8.81 -24.60 54.18
C ARG A 362 -8.93 -23.79 52.90
N ALA A 363 -10.08 -23.17 52.72
CA ALA A 363 -10.32 -22.22 51.64
C ALA A 363 -10.01 -20.80 52.10
N GLU A 364 -9.12 -20.10 51.41
CA GLU A 364 -8.78 -18.68 51.62
C GLU A 364 -9.48 -17.85 50.56
N LEU A 365 -10.36 -16.92 50.95
CA LEU A 365 -10.99 -15.97 50.05
C LEU A 365 -10.00 -14.91 49.64
N ARG A 366 -9.86 -14.73 48.33
CA ARG A 366 -8.94 -13.76 47.80
C ARG A 366 -9.60 -12.86 46.77
N ILE A 367 -9.39 -11.54 46.89
CA ILE A 367 -9.77 -10.55 45.89
C ILE A 367 -8.69 -10.55 44.81
N VAL A 368 -9.11 -10.62 43.57
CA VAL A 368 -8.22 -10.67 42.43
C VAL A 368 -8.53 -9.56 41.44
N GLN A 369 -7.52 -9.14 40.72
CA GLN A 369 -7.68 -8.25 39.56
C GLN A 369 -7.63 -9.11 38.30
N LEU A 370 -8.73 -9.09 37.53
CA LEU A 370 -8.83 -9.82 36.29
C LEU A 370 -8.15 -9.05 35.15
N GLY A 371 -7.59 -9.79 34.21
CA GLY A 371 -7.10 -9.30 32.93
C GLY A 371 -8.06 -9.66 31.81
N ARG A 372 -7.52 -10.27 30.74
CA ARG A 372 -8.30 -10.67 29.57
C ARG A 372 -9.09 -11.96 29.79
N GLU A 373 -10.27 -12.04 29.19
CA GLU A 373 -11.05 -13.26 29.05
C GLU A 373 -10.60 -14.02 27.79
N LEU A 374 -10.32 -15.32 27.94
CA LEU A 374 -9.73 -16.16 26.91
C LEU A 374 -10.56 -17.44 26.73
N GLY A 375 -11.82 -17.26 26.37
CA GLY A 375 -12.77 -18.35 26.26
C GLY A 375 -13.09 -18.94 27.65
N ASP A 376 -12.70 -20.18 27.91
CA ASP A 376 -13.00 -20.88 29.18
C ASP A 376 -12.10 -20.47 30.34
N VAL A 377 -11.09 -19.64 30.11
CA VAL A 377 -10.14 -19.22 31.15
C VAL A 377 -10.07 -17.69 31.25
N LEU A 378 -9.82 -17.20 32.48
CA LEU A 378 -9.62 -15.79 32.80
C LEU A 378 -8.17 -15.54 33.20
N GLU A 379 -7.61 -14.49 32.73
CA GLU A 379 -6.32 -13.98 33.16
C GLU A 379 -6.46 -13.34 34.54
N VAL A 380 -5.57 -13.69 35.48
CA VAL A 380 -5.47 -13.03 36.78
C VAL A 380 -4.21 -12.14 36.76
N ALA A 381 -4.43 -10.81 36.70
CA ALA A 381 -3.36 -9.85 36.64
C ALA A 381 -2.68 -9.62 37.98
N ARG A 382 -3.42 -9.71 39.08
CA ARG A 382 -2.92 -9.57 40.47
C ARG A 382 -3.77 -10.38 41.45
N GLY A 383 -3.16 -10.81 42.57
CA GLY A 383 -3.84 -11.45 43.67
C GLY A 383 -3.70 -12.99 43.71
N LEU A 384 -2.94 -13.59 42.76
CA LEU A 384 -2.69 -15.01 42.68
C LEU A 384 -1.25 -15.28 42.32
N SER A 385 -0.68 -16.39 42.77
CA SER A 385 0.68 -16.84 42.42
C SER A 385 0.64 -18.13 41.58
N ALA A 386 1.69 -18.32 40.75
CA ALA A 386 1.81 -19.51 39.93
C ALA A 386 1.85 -20.78 40.78
N GLY A 387 1.07 -21.80 40.38
CA GLY A 387 0.99 -23.09 41.06
C GLY A 387 0.04 -23.14 42.26
N GLU A 388 -0.56 -22.02 42.69
CA GLU A 388 -1.60 -22.03 43.69
C GLU A 388 -2.84 -22.83 43.21
N ARG A 389 -3.48 -23.55 44.11
CA ARG A 389 -4.69 -24.30 43.78
C ARG A 389 -5.93 -23.45 44.02
N VAL A 390 -6.73 -23.30 42.99
CA VAL A 390 -7.93 -22.45 42.98
C VAL A 390 -9.16 -23.38 42.94
N VAL A 391 -10.15 -23.10 43.77
CA VAL A 391 -11.40 -23.86 43.81
C VAL A 391 -12.22 -23.53 42.56
N THR A 392 -12.55 -24.56 41.77
CA THR A 392 -13.48 -24.44 40.65
C THR A 392 -14.91 -24.67 41.11
N LYS A 393 -15.85 -23.84 40.68
CA LYS A 393 -17.28 -23.93 41.08
C LYS A 393 -17.49 -23.85 42.61
N PRO A 394 -17.18 -22.70 43.25
CA PRO A 394 -17.42 -22.54 44.68
C PRO A 394 -18.92 -22.72 44.98
N THR A 395 -19.20 -23.56 45.98
CA THR A 395 -20.59 -23.83 46.44
C THR A 395 -21.08 -22.73 47.38
N LEU A 396 -22.40 -22.51 47.44
CA LEU A 396 -23.05 -21.47 48.25
C LEU A 396 -22.75 -21.52 49.77
N GLY A 397 -22.08 -22.53 50.27
CA GLY A 397 -21.70 -22.66 51.69
C GLY A 397 -20.20 -22.42 51.95
N LEU A 398 -19.40 -22.13 50.94
CA LEU A 398 -17.96 -21.92 51.09
C LEU A 398 -17.70 -20.50 51.61
N THR A 399 -17.10 -20.42 52.80
CA THR A 399 -16.72 -19.14 53.41
C THR A 399 -15.20 -19.06 53.61
N ASP A 400 -14.69 -17.88 53.88
CA ASP A 400 -13.27 -17.71 54.20
C ASP A 400 -12.88 -18.52 55.42
N GLY A 401 -11.78 -19.27 55.31
CA GLY A 401 -11.30 -20.17 56.39
C GLY A 401 -12.04 -21.53 56.50
N ALA A 402 -13.06 -21.80 55.67
CA ALA A 402 -13.81 -23.06 55.73
C ALA A 402 -12.92 -24.28 55.47
N ALA A 403 -13.17 -25.37 56.21
CA ALA A 403 -12.51 -26.66 55.98
C ALA A 403 -12.96 -27.27 54.65
N ILE A 404 -12.02 -27.65 53.80
CA ILE A 404 -12.26 -28.24 52.47
C ILE A 404 -11.64 -29.62 52.35
N ALA A 405 -12.31 -30.49 51.60
CA ALA A 405 -11.75 -31.77 51.16
C ALA A 405 -11.69 -31.76 49.62
N GLU A 406 -10.51 -31.98 49.07
CA GLU A 406 -10.35 -32.05 47.62
C GLU A 406 -10.98 -33.31 47.06
N THR A 407 -11.90 -33.14 46.14
CA THR A 407 -12.41 -34.25 45.34
C THR A 407 -11.57 -34.34 44.06
N ARG A 408 -10.96 -35.50 43.81
CA ARG A 408 -10.20 -35.78 42.61
C ARG A 408 -11.09 -35.83 41.38
#